data_5888fab9d60b8a8b56ecdd76eefb4ddc
#
_entry.id   5888fab9d60b8a8b56ecdd76eefb4ddc
#
_cell.length_a   1.000
_cell.length_b   1.000
_cell.length_c   1.000
_cell.angle_alpha   90.00
_cell.angle_beta   90.00
_cell.angle_gamma   90.00
#
_symmetry.space_group_name_H-M   'P 1'
#
loop_
_entity.id
_entity.type
_entity.pdbx_description
1 polymer ?
#
loop_
_entity_poly.entity_id
_entity_poly.type
_entity_poly.pdbx_seq_one_letter_code
_entity_poly.pdbx_strand_id
1 'polypeptide(L)'
;GTPAPPVFHRGCSYAAWAGSGAYVRLCEDKTRNQKQTVDELAKVSSVVFRTNRTRIVLNDVTTGTLWLPDKNMVMVNNWDQEDPTEEKEEDTPTPDQRQQVSEPERNEKNTPPIAVDDEIGIRPGRSTLLPVLDNDSDDDGDVLTARPLAEPEFGSVARTRGGRALQIADVPEEKTEGSTSFSYEASDGLAVATATVTVTIRPWMVNEGPRQVKHPVVKLGANAQVEYNLLSDWVDPDGDQFFLKSVTAPDGMAAQFSEDGTVQVRDLGSGAGLKSLSVTLSDGHAESVGELQ
;
A
#
# COMPACT_ATOMS: atom_id res chain seq x y z
N GLY A 1 -13.18 32.38 12.95
CA GLY A 1 -12.13 31.38 13.08
C GLY A 1 -11.42 31.14 11.74
N THR A 2 -10.21 30.58 11.79
CA THR A 2 -9.43 30.26 10.59
C THR A 2 -9.99 28.99 9.95
N PRO A 3 -10.39 29.02 8.66
CA PRO A 3 -10.91 27.84 7.98
C PRO A 3 -9.78 26.84 7.66
N ALA A 4 -10.02 25.55 7.91
CA ALA A 4 -9.24 24.51 7.27
C ALA A 4 -9.59 24.43 5.78
N PRO A 5 -8.63 24.14 4.88
CA PRO A 5 -8.96 23.85 3.49
C PRO A 5 -10.01 22.73 3.44
N PRO A 6 -11.14 22.94 2.74
CA PRO A 6 -12.19 21.91 2.66
C PRO A 6 -11.68 20.71 1.87
N VAL A 7 -12.16 19.51 2.26
CA VAL A 7 -11.78 18.24 1.64
C VAL A 7 -13.03 17.47 1.24
N PHE A 8 -13.01 16.90 0.04
CA PHE A 8 -14.00 15.92 -0.40
C PHE A 8 -13.45 14.49 -0.18
N HIS A 9 -14.21 13.66 0.53
CA HIS A 9 -13.83 12.29 0.84
C HIS A 9 -15.06 11.39 0.94
N ARG A 10 -15.10 10.29 0.19
CA ARG A 10 -16.16 9.26 0.20
C ARG A 10 -17.58 9.84 0.10
N GLY A 11 -17.81 10.70 -0.90
CA GLY A 11 -19.12 11.29 -1.17
C GLY A 11 -19.55 12.37 -0.16
N CYS A 12 -18.63 12.87 0.66
CA CYS A 12 -18.88 13.95 1.63
C CYS A 12 -17.87 15.07 1.50
N SER A 13 -18.33 16.31 1.63
CA SER A 13 -17.50 17.51 1.79
C SER A 13 -17.36 17.84 3.27
N TYR A 14 -16.15 18.13 3.71
CA TYR A 14 -15.80 18.44 5.09
C TYR A 14 -15.24 19.85 5.18
N ALA A 15 -15.68 20.61 6.18
CA ALA A 15 -15.17 21.93 6.49
C ALA A 15 -15.10 22.14 8.01
N ALA A 16 -14.06 22.85 8.46
CA ALA A 16 -13.84 23.15 9.87
C ALA A 16 -13.21 24.53 10.04
N TRP A 17 -13.47 25.20 11.16
CA TRP A 17 -12.94 26.52 11.49
C TRP A 17 -12.33 26.48 12.88
N ALA A 18 -11.02 26.54 12.94
CA ALA A 18 -10.28 26.75 14.18
C ALA A 18 -10.66 28.09 14.83
N GLY A 19 -10.66 28.18 16.16
CA GLY A 19 -11.01 29.36 16.93
C GLY A 19 -12.52 29.67 17.02
N SER A 20 -13.36 29.11 16.16
CA SER A 20 -14.84 29.17 16.30
C SER A 20 -15.45 27.81 16.69
N GLY A 21 -14.70 26.73 16.55
CA GLY A 21 -15.18 25.38 16.82
C GLY A 21 -16.18 24.83 15.79
N ALA A 22 -16.48 25.59 14.74
CA ALA A 22 -17.47 25.17 13.75
C ALA A 22 -16.95 24.00 12.90
N TYR A 23 -17.77 22.99 12.73
CA TYR A 23 -17.54 21.84 11.86
C TYR A 23 -18.78 21.52 11.04
N VAL A 24 -18.57 21.19 9.77
CA VAL A 24 -19.64 20.84 8.83
C VAL A 24 -19.21 19.66 7.98
N ARG A 25 -20.10 18.68 7.85
CA ARG A 25 -20.01 17.59 6.87
C ARG A 25 -21.28 17.57 6.03
N LEU A 26 -21.13 17.66 4.71
CA LEU A 26 -22.22 17.59 3.73
C LEU A 26 -21.95 16.41 2.78
N CYS A 27 -22.87 15.48 2.73
CA CYS A 27 -22.74 14.24 1.94
C CYS A 27 -23.82 14.19 0.84
N GLU A 28 -23.55 13.39 -0.19
CA GLU A 28 -24.55 13.03 -1.21
C GLU A 28 -25.77 12.36 -0.55
N ASP A 29 -25.54 11.42 0.36
CA ASP A 29 -26.54 10.93 1.28
C ASP A 29 -26.75 11.94 2.42
N LYS A 30 -27.83 12.69 2.31
CA LYS A 30 -28.18 13.77 3.26
C LYS A 30 -28.40 13.29 4.70
N THR A 31 -28.66 12.00 4.92
CA THR A 31 -28.79 11.43 6.28
C THR A 31 -27.48 11.45 7.05
N ARG A 32 -26.35 11.55 6.34
CA ARG A 32 -25.01 11.65 6.90
C ARG A 32 -24.52 13.09 7.11
N ASN A 33 -25.34 14.08 6.80
CA ASN A 33 -25.00 15.48 7.02
C ASN A 33 -24.85 15.77 8.51
N GLN A 34 -23.86 16.60 8.84
CA GLN A 34 -23.58 16.99 10.22
C GLN A 34 -23.13 18.45 10.27
N LYS A 35 -23.64 19.17 11.25
CA LYS A 35 -23.19 20.51 11.61
C LYS A 35 -23.16 20.60 13.12
N GLN A 36 -22.01 20.95 13.68
CA GLN A 36 -21.84 21.05 15.13
C GLN A 36 -20.76 22.07 15.49
N THR A 37 -20.76 22.48 16.75
CA THR A 37 -19.67 23.22 17.38
C THR A 37 -18.89 22.28 18.29
N VAL A 38 -17.56 22.30 18.21
CA VAL A 38 -16.63 21.48 18.98
C VAL A 38 -15.80 22.41 19.86
N ASP A 39 -15.99 22.36 21.16
CA ASP A 39 -15.40 23.31 22.12
C ASP A 39 -13.88 23.31 22.11
N GLU A 40 -13.27 22.12 21.93
CA GLU A 40 -11.83 21.96 21.85
C GLU A 40 -11.25 22.55 20.55
N LEU A 41 -11.99 22.45 19.45
CA LEU A 41 -11.61 23.05 18.17
C LEU A 41 -11.68 24.60 18.23
N ALA A 42 -12.48 25.16 19.11
CA ALA A 42 -12.55 26.60 19.36
C ALA A 42 -11.27 27.15 20.06
N LYS A 43 -10.48 26.28 20.70
CA LYS A 43 -9.28 26.64 21.46
C LYS A 43 -7.99 26.61 20.63
N VAL A 44 -8.06 26.05 19.42
CA VAL A 44 -6.88 25.91 18.53
C VAL A 44 -6.88 26.98 17.44
N SER A 45 -5.69 27.29 16.93
CA SER A 45 -5.50 28.39 15.97
C SER A 45 -5.49 27.92 14.51
N SER A 46 -5.09 26.68 14.26
CA SER A 46 -4.94 26.14 12.90
C SER A 46 -5.16 24.64 12.89
N VAL A 47 -5.95 24.18 11.92
CA VAL A 47 -6.22 22.75 11.71
C VAL A 47 -6.20 22.40 10.23
N VAL A 48 -5.87 21.15 9.93
CA VAL A 48 -5.79 20.64 8.56
C VAL A 48 -6.45 19.27 8.48
N PHE A 49 -7.28 19.05 7.48
CA PHE A 49 -7.76 17.72 7.16
C PHE A 49 -6.65 16.85 6.57
N ARG A 50 -6.56 15.61 7.02
CA ARG A 50 -5.68 14.57 6.48
C ARG A 50 -6.53 13.39 6.10
N THR A 51 -6.26 12.83 4.93
CA THR A 51 -6.93 11.63 4.43
C THR A 51 -5.92 10.53 4.22
N ASN A 52 -6.29 9.32 4.63
CA ASN A 52 -5.52 8.12 4.36
C ASN A 52 -6.50 7.02 3.93
N ARG A 53 -6.48 6.68 2.64
CA ARG A 53 -7.38 5.69 2.02
C ARG A 53 -8.85 5.90 2.42
N THR A 54 -9.33 5.17 3.42
CA THR A 54 -10.73 5.18 3.88
C THR A 54 -10.99 6.07 5.09
N ARG A 55 -9.95 6.68 5.67
CA ARG A 55 -10.05 7.48 6.89
C ARG A 55 -9.81 8.96 6.61
N ILE A 56 -10.54 9.79 7.34
CA ILE A 56 -10.32 11.23 7.40
C ILE A 56 -10.13 11.65 8.86
N VAL A 57 -9.16 12.49 9.10
CA VAL A 57 -8.91 13.10 10.41
C VAL A 57 -8.75 14.61 10.26
N LEU A 58 -9.11 15.36 11.28
CA LEU A 58 -8.79 16.77 11.42
C LEU A 58 -7.66 16.90 12.44
N ASN A 59 -6.55 17.50 12.05
CA ASN A 59 -5.32 17.60 12.85
C ASN A 59 -5.01 19.05 13.20
N ASP A 60 -4.80 19.35 14.50
CA ASP A 60 -4.08 20.51 14.93
C ASP A 60 -2.58 20.25 14.76
N VAL A 61 -1.97 20.95 13.80
CA VAL A 61 -0.54 20.77 13.48
C VAL A 61 0.39 21.32 14.55
N THR A 62 -0.12 22.07 15.51
CA THR A 62 0.67 22.69 16.60
C THR A 62 0.79 21.77 17.79
N THR A 63 -0.31 21.13 18.20
CA THR A 63 -0.35 20.30 19.41
C THR A 63 -0.37 18.80 19.11
N GLY A 64 -0.57 18.41 17.86
CA GLY A 64 -0.74 17.01 17.46
C GLY A 64 -2.13 16.42 17.80
N THR A 65 -3.04 17.23 18.33
CA THR A 65 -4.42 16.78 18.63
C THR A 65 -5.14 16.40 17.36
N LEU A 66 -5.84 15.26 17.37
CA LEU A 66 -6.66 14.77 16.27
C LEU A 66 -8.14 14.74 16.66
N TRP A 67 -8.99 15.02 15.68
CA TRP A 67 -10.43 14.72 15.75
C TRP A 67 -10.79 13.73 14.65
N LEU A 68 -11.75 12.86 14.95
CA LEU A 68 -12.25 11.84 14.04
C LEU A 68 -13.61 12.28 13.46
N PRO A 69 -13.66 12.89 12.26
CA PRO A 69 -14.89 13.36 11.63
C PRO A 69 -15.95 12.26 11.44
N ASP A 70 -15.52 11.03 11.16
CA ASP A 70 -16.42 9.89 10.96
C ASP A 70 -17.02 9.36 12.30
N LYS A 71 -16.46 9.75 13.45
CA LYS A 71 -16.91 9.38 14.78
C LYS A 71 -17.36 10.61 15.60
N ASN A 72 -18.21 11.45 15.00
CA ASN A 72 -18.76 12.65 15.65
C ASN A 72 -17.72 13.58 16.26
N MET A 73 -16.60 13.78 15.59
CA MET A 73 -15.50 14.65 16.06
C MET A 73 -14.94 14.23 17.42
N VAL A 74 -14.86 12.93 17.68
CA VAL A 74 -14.16 12.41 18.87
C VAL A 74 -12.72 12.88 18.83
N MET A 75 -12.26 13.49 19.92
CA MET A 75 -10.87 13.96 20.07
C MET A 75 -9.95 12.83 20.53
N VAL A 76 -8.76 12.78 19.95
CA VAL A 76 -7.66 11.89 20.32
C VAL A 76 -6.45 12.74 20.66
N ASN A 77 -6.03 12.74 21.92
CA ASN A 77 -4.90 13.54 22.43
C ASN A 77 -4.03 12.78 23.44
N ASN A 78 -4.29 11.48 23.62
CA ASN A 78 -3.64 10.63 24.63
C ASN A 78 -2.58 9.72 24.03
N TRP A 79 -1.66 10.29 23.26
CA TRP A 79 -0.55 9.56 22.64
C TRP A 79 0.44 8.94 23.63
N ASP A 80 0.46 9.42 24.87
CA ASP A 80 1.41 8.99 25.91
C ASP A 80 0.81 7.94 26.88
N GLN A 81 -0.42 7.49 26.66
CA GLN A 81 -1.06 6.48 27.51
C GLN A 81 -1.18 5.15 26.76
N GLU A 82 -0.11 4.38 26.73
CA GLU A 82 -0.17 2.93 26.69
C GLU A 82 -0.38 2.43 28.14
N ASP A 83 -1.59 2.53 28.66
CA ASP A 83 -1.99 1.70 29.79
C ASP A 83 -2.74 0.49 29.23
N PRO A 84 -2.24 -0.73 29.44
CA PRO A 84 -3.03 -1.93 29.19
C PRO A 84 -4.11 -2.02 30.28
N THR A 85 -5.22 -1.35 30.05
CA THR A 85 -6.38 -1.53 30.95
C THR A 85 -6.97 -2.91 30.67
N GLU A 86 -6.81 -3.80 31.64
CA GLU A 86 -7.57 -5.05 31.73
C GLU A 86 -9.06 -4.75 31.61
N GLU A 87 -9.66 -5.02 30.45
CA GLU A 87 -11.11 -5.08 30.31
C GLU A 87 -11.60 -6.33 31.06
N LYS A 88 -12.38 -6.08 32.11
CA LYS A 88 -13.16 -7.14 32.78
C LYS A 88 -14.11 -7.75 31.76
N GLU A 89 -13.98 -9.06 31.58
CA GLU A 89 -14.87 -9.90 30.81
C GLU A 89 -16.29 -9.77 31.34
N GLU A 90 -17.19 -9.22 30.53
CA GLU A 90 -18.61 -9.54 30.57
C GLU A 90 -18.92 -10.49 29.41
N ASP A 91 -19.34 -11.69 29.80
CA ASP A 91 -19.72 -12.80 28.95
C ASP A 91 -20.79 -12.42 27.92
N THR A 92 -20.35 -12.37 26.62
CA THR A 92 -21.23 -12.68 25.50
C THR A 92 -20.37 -13.26 24.37
N PRO A 93 -20.65 -14.45 23.85
CA PRO A 93 -19.82 -15.07 22.85
C PRO A 93 -20.07 -14.47 21.47
N THR A 94 -19.16 -13.65 20.98
CA THR A 94 -19.08 -13.28 19.59
C THR A 94 -17.82 -13.93 19.00
N PRO A 95 -17.92 -14.73 17.93
CA PRO A 95 -16.77 -15.37 17.33
C PRO A 95 -16.06 -14.39 16.42
N ASP A 96 -15.16 -13.60 16.95
CA ASP A 96 -14.22 -12.81 16.18
C ASP A 96 -12.80 -13.18 16.62
N GLN A 97 -12.39 -14.38 16.22
CA GLN A 97 -10.97 -14.76 16.28
C GLN A 97 -10.25 -13.99 15.16
N ARG A 98 -9.90 -12.75 15.43
CA ARG A 98 -8.79 -12.11 14.75
C ARG A 98 -7.55 -12.90 15.16
N GLN A 99 -7.03 -13.71 14.23
CA GLN A 99 -5.70 -14.24 14.41
C GLN A 99 -4.76 -13.02 14.53
N GLN A 100 -4.21 -12.83 15.72
CA GLN A 100 -3.04 -11.99 15.91
C GLN A 100 -1.98 -12.59 14.99
N VAL A 101 -1.65 -11.86 13.94
CA VAL A 101 -0.37 -12.06 13.25
C VAL A 101 0.66 -11.77 14.32
N SER A 102 1.36 -12.80 14.78
CA SER A 102 2.49 -12.64 15.68
C SER A 102 3.45 -11.67 14.97
N GLU A 103 3.65 -10.50 15.56
CA GLU A 103 4.73 -9.63 15.12
C GLU A 103 6.02 -10.47 15.16
N PRO A 104 6.86 -10.42 14.11
CA PRO A 104 8.16 -11.08 14.17
C PRO A 104 8.89 -10.56 15.42
N GLU A 105 9.46 -11.46 16.20
CA GLU A 105 10.30 -11.08 17.35
C GLU A 105 11.42 -10.18 16.81
N ARG A 106 11.40 -8.90 17.19
CA ARG A 106 12.48 -7.98 16.84
C ARG A 106 13.74 -8.42 17.56
N ASN A 107 14.75 -8.75 16.80
CA ASN A 107 16.07 -8.99 17.37
C ASN A 107 16.58 -7.69 18.02
N GLU A 108 17.15 -7.78 19.21
CA GLU A 108 17.78 -6.62 19.89
C GLU A 108 18.97 -6.05 19.10
N LYS A 109 19.48 -6.81 18.14
CA LYS A 109 20.60 -6.42 17.27
C LYS A 109 20.14 -6.40 15.82
N ASN A 110 20.18 -5.21 15.19
CA ASN A 110 19.82 -5.01 13.79
C ASN A 110 20.67 -5.88 12.87
N THR A 111 20.01 -6.57 11.93
CA THR A 111 20.62 -7.28 10.81
C THR A 111 20.51 -6.38 9.57
N PRO A 112 21.61 -6.14 8.84
CA PRO A 112 21.54 -5.32 7.62
C PRO A 112 20.61 -5.95 6.58
N PRO A 113 19.91 -5.12 5.77
CA PRO A 113 19.08 -5.61 4.69
C PRO A 113 19.89 -6.35 3.62
N ILE A 114 19.21 -7.19 2.86
CA ILE A 114 19.75 -7.88 1.68
C ILE A 114 19.14 -7.24 0.45
N ALA A 115 19.96 -6.59 -0.36
CA ALA A 115 19.56 -6.01 -1.63
C ALA A 115 19.98 -6.93 -2.79
N VAL A 116 19.09 -7.10 -3.76
CA VAL A 116 19.24 -8.01 -4.90
C VAL A 116 19.12 -7.20 -6.21
N ASP A 117 19.97 -7.51 -7.19
CA ASP A 117 19.95 -6.84 -8.49
C ASP A 117 18.60 -7.02 -9.21
N ASP A 118 18.20 -5.97 -9.94
CA ASP A 118 16.94 -5.89 -10.68
C ASP A 118 17.17 -5.82 -12.19
N GLU A 119 16.28 -6.46 -12.95
CA GLU A 119 16.17 -6.33 -14.40
C GLU A 119 14.76 -5.89 -14.77
N ILE A 120 14.61 -4.69 -15.32
CA ILE A 120 13.31 -4.07 -15.56
C ILE A 120 13.24 -3.54 -17.00
N GLY A 121 12.20 -3.91 -17.74
CA GLY A 121 11.87 -3.31 -19.02
C GLY A 121 11.19 -1.96 -18.85
N ILE A 122 11.39 -1.06 -19.80
CA ILE A 122 10.71 0.24 -19.84
C ILE A 122 10.30 0.61 -21.27
N ARG A 123 9.24 1.38 -21.40
CA ARG A 123 8.81 1.93 -22.68
C ARG A 123 9.47 3.28 -22.96
N PRO A 124 9.90 3.56 -24.23
CA PRO A 124 10.39 4.87 -24.62
C PRO A 124 9.30 5.95 -24.43
N GLY A 125 9.71 7.14 -24.07
CA GLY A 125 8.81 8.29 -23.86
C GLY A 125 7.90 8.20 -22.65
N ARG A 126 8.06 7.18 -21.79
CA ARG A 126 7.16 6.94 -20.65
C ARG A 126 7.94 6.90 -19.33
N SER A 127 7.30 7.43 -18.28
CA SER A 127 7.79 7.22 -16.92
C SER A 127 7.35 5.85 -16.41
N THR A 128 8.29 5.09 -15.86
CA THR A 128 8.05 3.73 -15.35
C THR A 128 8.41 3.64 -13.87
N LEU A 129 7.54 3.00 -13.09
CA LEU A 129 7.81 2.66 -11.70
C LEU A 129 8.79 1.49 -11.66
N LEU A 130 9.81 1.61 -10.81
CA LEU A 130 10.83 0.59 -10.58
C LEU A 130 10.65 0.04 -9.16
N PRO A 131 10.02 -1.12 -8.97
CA PRO A 131 9.75 -1.71 -7.66
C PRO A 131 10.97 -2.45 -7.12
N VAL A 132 12.10 -1.78 -7.02
CA VAL A 132 13.43 -2.34 -6.70
C VAL A 132 13.54 -3.02 -5.34
N LEU A 133 12.61 -2.78 -4.42
CA LEU A 133 12.57 -3.43 -3.12
C LEU A 133 11.73 -4.72 -3.09
N ASP A 134 11.12 -5.11 -4.20
CA ASP A 134 10.22 -6.26 -4.21
C ASP A 134 10.96 -7.59 -4.06
N ASN A 135 12.23 -7.67 -4.45
CA ASN A 135 13.13 -8.83 -4.29
C ASN A 135 14.11 -8.68 -3.13
N ASP A 136 14.13 -7.51 -2.47
CA ASP A 136 14.93 -7.25 -1.29
C ASP A 136 14.28 -7.82 -0.02
N SER A 137 15.07 -8.07 1.00
CA SER A 137 14.58 -8.60 2.28
C SER A 137 15.35 -8.03 3.46
N ASP A 138 14.70 -8.12 4.61
CA ASP A 138 15.29 -7.81 5.91
C ASP A 138 14.90 -8.91 6.90
N ASP A 139 15.89 -9.51 7.55
CA ASP A 139 15.69 -10.64 8.46
C ASP A 139 14.96 -10.24 9.75
N ASP A 140 15.04 -8.96 10.14
CA ASP A 140 14.34 -8.40 11.29
C ASP A 140 12.92 -7.94 10.94
N GLY A 141 12.57 -7.97 9.64
CA GLY A 141 11.27 -7.56 9.11
C GLY A 141 11.08 -6.05 9.06
N ASP A 142 12.16 -5.28 9.08
CA ASP A 142 12.12 -3.83 9.01
C ASP A 142 11.69 -3.33 7.62
N VAL A 143 11.06 -2.16 7.59
CA VAL A 143 10.55 -1.57 6.36
C VAL A 143 11.68 -0.93 5.58
N LEU A 144 11.96 -1.47 4.38
CA LEU A 144 13.00 -0.97 3.51
C LEU A 144 12.58 0.31 2.75
N THR A 145 13.58 1.16 2.48
CA THR A 145 13.47 2.31 1.60
C THR A 145 14.62 2.33 0.59
N ALA A 146 14.31 2.69 -0.67
CA ALA A 146 15.29 2.79 -1.74
C ALA A 146 15.74 4.23 -2.00
N ARG A 147 17.02 4.40 -2.38
CA ARG A 147 17.60 5.66 -2.82
C ARG A 147 18.55 5.41 -3.99
N PRO A 148 18.41 6.10 -5.15
CA PRO A 148 19.39 5.97 -6.23
C PRO A 148 20.74 6.57 -5.79
N LEU A 149 21.82 5.91 -6.15
CA LEU A 149 23.19 6.35 -5.86
C LEU A 149 23.86 7.03 -7.05
N ALA A 150 23.37 6.75 -8.25
CA ALA A 150 23.87 7.34 -9.50
C ALA A 150 22.73 7.50 -10.49
N GLU A 151 22.89 8.41 -11.44
CA GLU A 151 21.98 8.57 -12.58
C GLU A 151 22.30 7.54 -13.66
N PRO A 152 21.29 7.01 -14.37
CA PRO A 152 21.49 6.16 -15.54
C PRO A 152 22.06 6.96 -16.72
N GLU A 153 22.57 6.26 -17.74
CA GLU A 153 23.07 6.89 -18.98
C GLU A 153 21.99 7.68 -19.73
N PHE A 154 20.73 7.25 -19.61
CA PHE A 154 19.57 7.95 -20.16
C PHE A 154 18.38 7.89 -19.20
N GLY A 155 17.54 8.93 -19.26
CA GLY A 155 16.47 9.14 -18.30
C GLY A 155 16.96 9.76 -17.00
N SER A 156 16.05 10.00 -16.08
CA SER A 156 16.31 10.47 -14.72
C SER A 156 15.63 9.57 -13.69
N VAL A 157 16.27 9.31 -12.55
CA VAL A 157 15.72 8.43 -11.51
C VAL A 157 15.45 9.19 -10.24
N ALA A 158 14.24 9.05 -9.73
CA ALA A 158 13.80 9.69 -8.49
C ALA A 158 13.13 8.69 -7.52
N ARG A 159 13.18 9.02 -6.23
CA ARG A 159 12.42 8.30 -5.20
C ARG A 159 10.93 8.59 -5.34
N THR A 160 10.10 7.57 -5.18
CA THR A 160 8.65 7.70 -5.16
C THR A 160 8.02 6.87 -4.05
N ARG A 161 6.72 7.04 -3.80
CA ARG A 161 5.98 6.31 -2.76
C ARG A 161 6.63 6.35 -1.37
N GLY A 162 7.24 7.50 -1.00
CA GLY A 162 7.92 7.62 0.28
C GLY A 162 9.22 6.82 0.38
N GLY A 163 9.85 6.50 -0.75
CA GLY A 163 11.07 5.69 -0.83
C GLY A 163 10.83 4.20 -0.97
N ARG A 164 9.60 3.73 -1.07
CA ARG A 164 9.28 2.30 -1.28
C ARG A 164 9.40 1.85 -2.74
N ALA A 165 9.73 2.75 -3.64
CA ALA A 165 10.05 2.46 -5.02
C ALA A 165 10.86 3.61 -5.62
N LEU A 166 11.52 3.35 -6.74
CA LEU A 166 12.10 4.35 -7.61
C LEU A 166 11.19 4.56 -8.84
N GLN A 167 11.43 5.62 -9.57
CA GLN A 167 10.77 5.91 -10.84
C GLN A 167 11.79 6.43 -11.81
N ILE A 168 11.84 5.86 -13.00
CA ILE A 168 12.59 6.43 -14.14
C ILE A 168 11.65 7.28 -14.99
N ALA A 169 12.11 8.44 -15.40
CA ALA A 169 11.40 9.41 -16.25
C ALA A 169 12.37 9.94 -17.33
N ASP A 170 11.86 10.84 -18.18
CA ASP A 170 12.64 11.54 -19.22
C ASP A 170 13.41 10.59 -20.17
N VAL A 171 12.89 9.38 -20.39
CA VAL A 171 13.41 8.46 -21.39
C VAL A 171 13.02 9.00 -22.77
N PRO A 172 14.00 9.26 -23.69
CA PRO A 172 13.68 9.81 -24.99
C PRO A 172 12.73 8.90 -25.81
N GLU A 173 11.71 9.49 -26.44
CA GLU A 173 10.70 8.75 -27.22
C GLU A 173 11.33 8.08 -28.47
N GLU A 174 12.32 8.73 -29.07
CA GLU A 174 13.05 8.23 -30.22
C GLU A 174 14.04 7.09 -29.90
N LYS A 175 14.32 6.85 -28.62
CA LYS A 175 15.22 5.78 -28.18
C LYS A 175 14.47 4.46 -28.10
N THR A 176 14.56 3.66 -29.14
CA THR A 176 13.80 2.41 -29.29
C THR A 176 14.53 1.16 -28.82
N GLU A 177 15.81 1.28 -28.47
CA GLU A 177 16.62 0.17 -27.98
C GLU A 177 17.72 0.65 -27.04
N GLY A 178 18.31 -0.26 -26.30
CA GLY A 178 19.44 -0.03 -25.40
C GLY A 178 19.13 -0.42 -23.97
N SER A 179 20.18 -0.48 -23.19
CA SER A 179 20.12 -0.78 -21.76
C SER A 179 21.01 0.19 -21.00
N THR A 180 20.64 0.54 -19.80
CA THR A 180 21.45 1.32 -18.87
C THR A 180 21.34 0.71 -17.48
N SER A 181 22.33 0.97 -16.63
CA SER A 181 22.32 0.49 -15.26
C SER A 181 22.68 1.62 -14.31
N PHE A 182 22.11 1.57 -13.12
CA PHE A 182 22.48 2.43 -12.00
C PHE A 182 22.41 1.65 -10.70
N SER A 183 23.14 2.10 -9.68
CA SER A 183 23.08 1.49 -8.35
C SER A 183 22.07 2.21 -7.46
N TYR A 184 21.48 1.45 -6.57
CA TYR A 184 20.64 1.99 -5.50
C TYR A 184 21.06 1.44 -4.14
N GLU A 185 20.61 2.12 -3.10
CA GLU A 185 20.76 1.74 -1.70
C GLU A 185 19.41 1.36 -1.15
N ALA A 186 19.31 0.16 -0.56
CA ALA A 186 18.21 -0.27 0.28
C ALA A 186 18.58 -0.01 1.75
N SER A 187 17.71 0.62 2.51
CA SER A 187 17.95 1.00 3.91
C SER A 187 16.77 0.61 4.79
N ASP A 188 17.07 0.00 5.93
CA ASP A 188 16.16 -0.28 7.04
C ASP A 188 16.06 0.90 8.03
N GLY A 189 16.85 1.96 7.81
CA GLY A 189 16.98 3.12 8.70
C GLY A 189 18.16 3.04 9.67
N LEU A 190 18.80 1.89 9.85
CA LEU A 190 19.96 1.65 10.73
C LEU A 190 21.18 1.15 9.94
N ALA A 191 20.95 0.36 8.91
CA ALA A 191 21.96 -0.18 8.03
C ALA A 191 21.54 -0.03 6.55
N VAL A 192 22.45 -0.33 5.63
CA VAL A 192 22.22 -0.21 4.20
C VAL A 192 22.84 -1.38 3.46
N ALA A 193 22.22 -1.77 2.34
CA ALA A 193 22.77 -2.64 1.33
C ALA A 193 22.66 -1.96 -0.03
N THR A 194 23.46 -2.40 -1.02
CA THR A 194 23.44 -1.83 -2.35
C THR A 194 23.23 -2.91 -3.40
N ALA A 195 22.46 -2.59 -4.44
CA ALA A 195 22.28 -3.44 -5.60
C ALA A 195 22.22 -2.60 -6.88
N THR A 196 22.15 -3.26 -8.01
CA THR A 196 22.16 -2.65 -9.35
C THR A 196 20.81 -2.87 -10.03
N VAL A 197 20.27 -1.81 -10.60
CA VAL A 197 19.09 -1.88 -11.48
C VAL A 197 19.59 -1.81 -12.93
N THR A 198 19.28 -2.82 -13.72
CA THR A 198 19.46 -2.82 -15.16
C THR A 198 18.13 -2.54 -15.84
N VAL A 199 18.07 -1.43 -16.57
CA VAL A 199 16.87 -1.00 -17.28
C VAL A 199 17.06 -1.20 -18.77
N THR A 200 16.13 -1.93 -19.42
CA THR A 200 16.17 -2.22 -20.86
C THR A 200 14.99 -1.60 -21.57
N ILE A 201 15.26 -0.84 -22.65
CA ILE A 201 14.19 -0.26 -23.46
C ILE A 201 13.51 -1.36 -24.28
N ARG A 202 12.19 -1.41 -24.19
CA ARG A 202 11.30 -2.33 -24.90
C ARG A 202 10.44 -1.55 -25.91
N PRO A 203 10.65 -1.76 -27.24
CA PRO A 203 9.87 -1.06 -28.26
C PRO A 203 8.37 -1.35 -28.15
N TRP A 204 7.52 -0.38 -28.46
CA TRP A 204 6.06 -0.51 -28.43
C TRP A 204 5.49 -1.63 -29.30
N MET A 205 6.23 -2.08 -30.32
CA MET A 205 5.81 -3.16 -31.22
C MET A 205 6.05 -4.56 -30.65
N VAL A 206 6.79 -4.66 -29.53
CA VAL A 206 7.04 -5.91 -28.83
C VAL A 206 6.25 -5.89 -27.53
N ASN A 207 5.45 -6.92 -27.28
CA ASN A 207 4.70 -7.05 -26.03
C ASN A 207 4.80 -8.46 -25.48
N GLU A 208 5.25 -8.57 -24.27
CA GLU A 208 5.25 -9.77 -23.44
C GLU A 208 4.25 -9.56 -22.29
N GLY A 209 3.44 -10.56 -21.98
CA GLY A 209 2.48 -10.42 -20.87
C GLY A 209 3.16 -10.48 -19.50
N PRO A 210 2.45 -10.05 -18.45
CA PRO A 210 2.94 -10.11 -17.07
C PRO A 210 3.38 -11.53 -16.71
N ARG A 211 4.46 -11.67 -15.95
CA ARG A 211 4.94 -12.99 -15.48
C ARG A 211 5.01 -13.05 -13.96
N GLN A 212 4.66 -14.19 -13.42
CA GLN A 212 4.78 -14.45 -11.99
C GLN A 212 6.27 -14.65 -11.61
N VAL A 213 6.76 -13.90 -10.64
CA VAL A 213 8.15 -13.96 -10.16
C VAL A 213 8.24 -14.49 -8.73
N LYS A 214 7.14 -14.43 -7.96
CA LYS A 214 7.04 -15.04 -6.64
C LYS A 214 5.85 -15.99 -6.58
N HIS A 215 6.01 -17.07 -5.82
CA HIS A 215 4.97 -18.07 -5.60
C HIS A 215 4.58 -18.07 -4.12
N PRO A 216 3.73 -17.12 -3.70
CA PRO A 216 3.38 -16.96 -2.30
C PRO A 216 2.52 -18.11 -1.79
N VAL A 217 2.77 -18.50 -0.54
CA VAL A 217 1.93 -19.44 0.21
C VAL A 217 1.28 -18.68 1.36
N VAL A 218 -0.04 -18.51 1.27
CA VAL A 218 -0.82 -17.75 2.24
C VAL A 218 -1.50 -18.71 3.23
N LYS A 219 -1.26 -18.54 4.52
CA LYS A 219 -1.86 -19.38 5.55
C LYS A 219 -3.30 -18.94 5.84
N LEU A 220 -4.25 -19.85 5.70
CA LEU A 220 -5.66 -19.63 5.95
C LEU A 220 -6.18 -20.64 6.98
N GLY A 221 -6.81 -20.17 8.05
CA GLY A 221 -7.47 -21.02 9.04
C GLY A 221 -8.79 -21.59 8.52
N ALA A 222 -9.27 -22.70 9.12
CA ALA A 222 -10.54 -23.29 8.76
C ALA A 222 -11.70 -22.31 8.96
N ASN A 223 -12.57 -22.16 7.94
CA ASN A 223 -13.68 -21.21 7.88
C ASN A 223 -13.26 -19.73 8.02
N ALA A 224 -11.98 -19.41 7.90
CA ALA A 224 -11.47 -18.04 7.96
C ALA A 224 -11.43 -17.37 6.58
N GLN A 225 -11.08 -16.09 6.58
CA GLN A 225 -10.86 -15.27 5.39
C GLN A 225 -9.51 -14.56 5.50
N VAL A 226 -8.82 -14.44 4.38
CA VAL A 226 -7.58 -13.69 4.26
C VAL A 226 -7.64 -12.75 3.05
N GLU A 227 -6.95 -11.62 3.14
CA GLU A 227 -6.76 -10.69 2.03
C GLU A 227 -5.29 -10.66 1.64
N TYR A 228 -5.02 -10.73 0.34
CA TYR A 228 -3.68 -10.70 -0.21
C TYR A 228 -3.63 -9.85 -1.47
N ASN A 229 -2.55 -9.09 -1.70
CA ASN A 229 -2.35 -8.35 -2.94
C ASN A 229 -1.29 -9.04 -3.80
N LEU A 230 -1.68 -9.50 -4.98
CA LEU A 230 -0.87 -10.28 -5.89
C LEU A 230 0.12 -9.47 -6.73
N LEU A 231 -0.10 -8.16 -6.93
CA LEU A 231 0.67 -7.42 -7.94
C LEU A 231 2.17 -7.37 -7.65
N SER A 232 2.58 -7.45 -6.38
CA SER A 232 3.99 -7.51 -5.99
C SER A 232 4.68 -8.83 -6.30
N ASP A 233 3.91 -9.85 -6.70
CA ASP A 233 4.46 -11.17 -7.08
C ASP A 233 4.64 -11.31 -8.57
N TRP A 234 4.29 -10.26 -9.33
CA TRP A 234 4.31 -10.25 -10.78
C TRP A 234 5.09 -9.06 -11.31
N VAL A 235 5.70 -9.24 -12.46
CA VAL A 235 6.36 -8.17 -13.22
C VAL A 235 5.93 -8.23 -14.66
N ASP A 236 5.85 -7.07 -15.30
CA ASP A 236 5.72 -6.98 -16.74
C ASP A 236 7.12 -6.78 -17.35
N PRO A 237 7.56 -7.68 -18.28
CA PRO A 237 8.89 -7.60 -18.84
C PRO A 237 9.15 -6.34 -19.68
N ASP A 238 8.10 -5.67 -20.10
CA ASP A 238 8.16 -4.46 -20.92
C ASP A 238 7.95 -3.18 -20.10
N GLY A 239 7.65 -3.33 -18.80
CA GLY A 239 7.37 -2.22 -17.89
C GLY A 239 5.97 -1.63 -18.07
N ASP A 240 5.05 -2.37 -18.68
CA ASP A 240 3.67 -1.96 -18.81
C ASP A 240 2.91 -2.13 -17.49
N GLN A 241 1.84 -1.36 -17.34
CA GLN A 241 0.94 -1.54 -16.21
C GLN A 241 0.07 -2.75 -16.46
N PHE A 242 -0.13 -3.56 -15.45
CA PHE A 242 -0.98 -4.73 -15.53
C PHE A 242 -1.96 -4.77 -14.34
N PHE A 243 -2.99 -5.59 -14.49
CA PHE A 243 -4.08 -5.71 -13.52
C PHE A 243 -4.54 -7.16 -13.39
N LEU A 244 -5.18 -7.46 -12.27
CA LEU A 244 -5.78 -8.76 -12.02
C LEU A 244 -7.10 -8.87 -12.76
N LYS A 245 -7.16 -9.77 -13.73
CA LYS A 245 -8.33 -9.97 -14.60
C LYS A 245 -9.32 -10.98 -14.05
N SER A 246 -8.83 -12.09 -13.48
CA SER A 246 -9.70 -13.13 -12.92
C SER A 246 -9.01 -13.96 -11.86
N VAL A 247 -9.82 -14.53 -10.97
CA VAL A 247 -9.40 -15.51 -9.95
C VAL A 247 -10.39 -16.68 -9.98
N THR A 248 -9.86 -17.89 -10.00
CA THR A 248 -10.64 -19.12 -9.90
C THR A 248 -10.22 -19.89 -8.66
N ALA A 249 -11.13 -20.03 -7.70
CA ALA A 249 -10.91 -20.78 -6.49
C ALA A 249 -11.23 -22.27 -6.70
N PRO A 250 -10.51 -23.19 -6.03
CA PRO A 250 -10.82 -24.60 -6.01
C PRO A 250 -12.08 -24.91 -5.18
N ASP A 251 -12.59 -26.13 -5.28
CA ASP A 251 -13.76 -26.59 -4.52
C ASP A 251 -13.57 -26.40 -3.02
N GLY A 252 -14.62 -25.92 -2.36
CA GLY A 252 -14.61 -25.66 -0.91
C GLY A 252 -13.94 -24.33 -0.53
N MET A 253 -13.61 -23.49 -1.50
CA MET A 253 -13.10 -22.13 -1.28
C MET A 253 -13.91 -21.12 -2.10
N ALA A 254 -13.93 -19.87 -1.65
CA ALA A 254 -14.46 -18.74 -2.43
C ALA A 254 -13.39 -17.65 -2.52
N ALA A 255 -13.34 -16.98 -3.67
CA ALA A 255 -12.49 -15.83 -3.88
C ALA A 255 -13.29 -14.65 -4.43
N GLN A 256 -12.96 -13.45 -3.94
CA GLN A 256 -13.36 -12.17 -4.52
C GLN A 256 -12.08 -11.40 -4.83
N PHE A 257 -12.10 -10.59 -5.87
CA PHE A 257 -10.92 -9.83 -6.28
C PHE A 257 -11.29 -8.46 -6.81
N SER A 258 -10.29 -7.58 -6.87
CA SER A 258 -10.34 -6.31 -7.58
C SER A 258 -9.15 -6.17 -8.54
N GLU A 259 -9.30 -5.33 -9.57
CA GLU A 259 -8.28 -5.14 -10.62
C GLU A 259 -6.94 -4.62 -10.07
N ASP A 260 -6.94 -4.01 -8.87
CA ASP A 260 -5.73 -3.55 -8.17
C ASP A 260 -4.88 -4.67 -7.56
N GLY A 261 -5.25 -5.94 -7.85
CA GLY A 261 -4.55 -7.14 -7.39
C GLY A 261 -4.96 -7.66 -6.02
N THR A 262 -5.91 -7.02 -5.37
CA THR A 262 -6.41 -7.48 -4.07
C THR A 262 -7.32 -8.70 -4.27
N VAL A 263 -6.99 -9.79 -3.59
CA VAL A 263 -7.76 -11.03 -3.55
C VAL A 263 -8.19 -11.31 -2.11
N GLN A 264 -9.47 -11.49 -1.89
CA GLN A 264 -10.03 -12.00 -0.63
C GLN A 264 -10.39 -13.46 -0.80
N VAL A 265 -9.75 -14.32 -0.05
CA VAL A 265 -9.96 -15.78 -0.09
C VAL A 265 -10.63 -16.22 1.19
N ARG A 266 -11.69 -17.03 1.06
CA ARG A 266 -12.42 -17.60 2.19
C ARG A 266 -12.49 -19.12 2.08
N ASP A 267 -12.16 -19.81 3.17
CA ASP A 267 -12.40 -21.24 3.30
C ASP A 267 -13.87 -21.53 3.60
N LEU A 268 -14.47 -22.46 2.85
CA LEU A 268 -15.85 -22.92 3.00
C LEU A 268 -15.89 -24.41 3.43
N GLY A 269 -14.81 -24.91 4.02
CA GLY A 269 -14.69 -26.30 4.41
C GLY A 269 -13.88 -27.15 3.42
N SER A 270 -12.91 -26.55 2.73
CA SER A 270 -12.03 -27.23 1.77
C SER A 270 -11.13 -28.31 2.40
N GLY A 271 -11.07 -28.38 3.73
CA GLY A 271 -10.19 -29.29 4.48
C GLY A 271 -8.72 -28.81 4.49
N ALA A 272 -7.92 -29.43 5.36
CA ALA A 272 -6.50 -29.09 5.50
C ALA A 272 -5.68 -29.51 4.28
N GLY A 273 -4.61 -28.77 3.99
CA GLY A 273 -3.65 -29.05 2.93
C GLY A 273 -3.46 -27.87 1.98
N LEU A 274 -2.43 -27.97 1.15
CA LEU A 274 -2.15 -26.94 0.14
C LEU A 274 -3.27 -26.87 -0.90
N LYS A 275 -3.71 -25.67 -1.21
CA LYS A 275 -4.71 -25.36 -2.23
C LYS A 275 -4.11 -24.36 -3.19
N SER A 276 -4.51 -24.41 -4.46
CA SER A 276 -4.06 -23.46 -5.47
C SER A 276 -5.26 -22.76 -6.09
N LEU A 277 -5.24 -21.44 -6.07
CA LEU A 277 -6.15 -20.58 -6.82
C LEU A 277 -5.46 -20.22 -8.13
N SER A 278 -6.16 -20.38 -9.25
CA SER A 278 -5.67 -19.91 -10.54
C SER A 278 -5.98 -18.42 -10.68
N VAL A 279 -4.97 -17.63 -11.04
CA VAL A 279 -5.08 -16.18 -11.24
C VAL A 279 -4.67 -15.82 -12.65
N THR A 280 -5.39 -14.87 -13.28
CA THR A 280 -5.05 -14.36 -14.60
C THR A 280 -4.79 -12.87 -14.51
N LEU A 281 -3.63 -12.43 -14.96
CA LEU A 281 -3.25 -11.02 -15.05
C LEU A 281 -3.15 -10.61 -16.52
N SER A 282 -3.37 -9.33 -16.79
CA SER A 282 -3.32 -8.76 -18.15
C SER A 282 -2.71 -7.36 -18.11
N ASP A 283 -1.91 -7.04 -19.14
CA ASP A 283 -1.43 -5.68 -19.45
C ASP A 283 -2.37 -4.93 -20.43
N GLY A 284 -3.49 -5.55 -20.80
CA GLY A 284 -4.44 -5.06 -21.81
C GLY A 284 -4.19 -5.56 -23.22
N HIS A 285 -3.04 -6.19 -23.50
CA HIS A 285 -2.66 -6.76 -24.80
C HIS A 285 -2.42 -8.28 -24.72
N ALA A 286 -1.78 -8.72 -23.64
CA ALA A 286 -1.51 -10.11 -23.36
C ALA A 286 -2.04 -10.52 -21.99
N GLU A 287 -2.22 -11.83 -21.80
CA GLU A 287 -2.70 -12.42 -20.55
C GLU A 287 -1.75 -13.52 -20.11
N SER A 288 -1.54 -13.60 -18.81
CA SER A 288 -0.75 -14.65 -18.21
C SER A 288 -1.48 -15.28 -17.04
N VAL A 289 -1.31 -16.59 -16.90
CA VAL A 289 -1.91 -17.38 -15.82
C VAL A 289 -0.83 -17.79 -14.83
N GLY A 290 -1.14 -17.68 -13.55
CA GLY A 290 -0.31 -18.15 -12.45
C GLY A 290 -1.16 -18.64 -11.29
N GLU A 291 -0.56 -18.72 -10.11
CA GLU A 291 -1.22 -19.30 -8.96
C GLU A 291 -0.94 -18.56 -7.65
N LEU A 292 -1.90 -18.61 -6.74
CA LEU A 292 -1.79 -18.27 -5.33
C LEU A 292 -2.04 -19.54 -4.51
N GLN A 293 -1.12 -19.90 -3.61
CA GLN A 293 -1.22 -21.09 -2.77
C GLN A 293 -1.50 -20.77 -1.31
#